data_80b2e3be8ad9d6e49e8e8f5d220beee8
#
_entry.id   80b2e3be8ad9d6e49e8e8f5d220beee8
#
_cell.length_a   1.000
_cell.length_b   1.000
_cell.length_c   1.000
_cell.angle_alpha   90.00
_cell.angle_beta   90.00
_cell.angle_gamma   90.00
#
_symmetry.space_group_name_H-M   'P 1'
#
loop_
_entity.id
_entity.type
_entity.pdbx_description
1 polymer ?
#
loop_
_entity_poly.entity_id
_entity_poly.type
_entity_poly.pdbx_seq_one_letter_code
_entity_poly.pdbx_strand_id
1 'polypeptide(L)'
;MAEIRDELFYKQKNGYDTMSTQQRIDMEDYCRGYMAFLNEARTEREAVKIAIEMAEDKGFVEYVDGMKLAPGDKVYCNNRSKALMLAVIGRKSLEEGCVIAGAHVDSPRIDLKQNPLYESDELAYFKTHYYGGIKKYQWVTIPLELHGVVALKNGETIDVSIGHDPSDPQFVITDLLPHLGKEQMRKTMEEGITGEGLNILIGSIPYADEGSDRVKLAVMSILNDRYGIVEEDFLSAELTAVPAFEVREIGLDRSLIGGYGHDDRVCAYAELKAILDLDEAPEKTAVCILADKEETGSDGVSGMQSGAFECFMEELCAGQNVPLRRCFKNSFCLSADVTAAFDPNFPEVSEKRNDAKLNYGMGICKFTGARGKSGTSDASAEIVGYLRRIFADAGVVWQMSELGKVDQGGGGTIAKYMANRNIDTIDAGVPVMSMHAPFEVVAKFDCFMTYLGVLAAYKA
;
A
#
# COMPACT_ATOMS: atom_id res chain seq x y z
N MET A 1 -21.65 -32.02 -28.15
CA MET A 1 -20.17 -31.79 -27.99
C MET A 1 -19.84 -30.39 -27.52
N ALA A 2 -20.55 -29.34 -27.94
CA ALA A 2 -20.35 -27.98 -27.38
C ALA A 2 -20.72 -27.91 -25.89
N GLU A 3 -21.87 -28.47 -25.49
CA GLU A 3 -22.34 -28.51 -24.10
C GLU A 3 -21.33 -29.15 -23.12
N ILE A 4 -20.73 -30.28 -23.47
CA ILE A 4 -19.71 -30.94 -22.62
C ILE A 4 -18.46 -30.10 -22.47
N ARG A 5 -18.04 -29.36 -23.50
CA ARG A 5 -16.88 -28.48 -23.39
C ARG A 5 -17.16 -27.29 -22.46
N ASP A 6 -18.36 -26.73 -22.53
CA ASP A 6 -18.75 -25.59 -21.68
C ASP A 6 -18.95 -26.02 -20.23
N GLU A 7 -19.35 -27.27 -19.98
CA GLU A 7 -19.47 -27.85 -18.66
C GLU A 7 -18.11 -28.20 -18.02
N LEU A 8 -17.16 -28.73 -18.82
CA LEU A 8 -15.90 -29.28 -18.29
C LEU A 8 -14.73 -28.30 -18.33
N PHE A 9 -14.76 -27.28 -19.18
CA PHE A 9 -13.64 -26.35 -19.34
C PHE A 9 -13.90 -25.05 -18.59
N TYR A 10 -12.96 -24.70 -17.72
CA TYR A 10 -12.92 -23.37 -17.11
C TYR A 10 -12.48 -22.34 -18.16
N LYS A 11 -13.31 -21.34 -18.40
CA LYS A 11 -13.03 -20.22 -19.29
C LYS A 11 -13.14 -18.92 -18.48
N GLN A 12 -12.00 -18.26 -18.29
CA GLN A 12 -12.01 -16.89 -17.77
C GLN A 12 -12.62 -15.95 -18.82
N LYS A 13 -13.37 -14.96 -18.35
CA LYS A 13 -13.94 -13.90 -19.19
C LYS A 13 -13.42 -12.56 -18.73
N ASN A 14 -13.23 -11.64 -19.66
CA ASN A 14 -12.98 -10.25 -19.34
C ASN A 14 -14.22 -9.70 -18.60
N GLY A 15 -13.98 -8.98 -17.53
CA GLY A 15 -15.06 -8.50 -16.66
C GLY A 15 -16.04 -7.57 -17.38
N TYR A 16 -15.58 -6.79 -18.31
CA TYR A 16 -16.44 -5.90 -19.11
C TYR A 16 -17.45 -6.68 -20.01
N ASP A 17 -17.20 -7.95 -20.30
CA ASP A 17 -18.15 -8.80 -21.05
C ASP A 17 -19.39 -9.18 -20.22
N THR A 18 -19.28 -9.09 -18.88
CA THR A 18 -20.34 -9.53 -17.98
C THR A 18 -20.90 -8.44 -17.08
N MET A 19 -20.23 -7.28 -17.04
CA MET A 19 -20.58 -6.15 -16.18
C MET A 19 -21.88 -5.48 -16.63
N SER A 20 -22.82 -5.29 -15.71
CA SER A 20 -24.04 -4.51 -15.95
C SER A 20 -23.74 -3.01 -16.00
N THR A 21 -24.69 -2.24 -16.55
CA THR A 21 -24.59 -0.78 -16.57
C THR A 21 -24.51 -0.19 -15.16
N GLN A 22 -25.26 -0.74 -14.19
CA GLN A 22 -25.21 -0.27 -12.80
C GLN A 22 -23.84 -0.54 -12.17
N GLN A 23 -23.32 -1.75 -12.32
CA GLN A 23 -21.98 -2.08 -11.82
C GLN A 23 -20.89 -1.16 -12.40
N ARG A 24 -21.05 -0.72 -13.67
CA ARG A 24 -20.13 0.25 -14.28
C ARG A 24 -20.19 1.62 -13.60
N ILE A 25 -21.39 2.09 -13.25
CA ILE A 25 -21.57 3.34 -12.51
C ILE A 25 -20.94 3.22 -11.12
N ASP A 26 -21.23 2.14 -10.40
CA ASP A 26 -20.71 1.89 -9.06
C ASP A 26 -19.18 1.78 -9.06
N MET A 27 -18.61 1.13 -10.09
CA MET A 27 -17.15 1.06 -10.29
C MET A 27 -16.53 2.46 -10.50
N GLU A 28 -17.14 3.28 -11.33
CA GLU A 28 -16.61 4.65 -11.59
C GLU A 28 -16.69 5.51 -10.33
N ASP A 29 -17.74 5.36 -9.52
CA ASP A 29 -17.89 6.07 -8.25
C ASP A 29 -16.83 5.59 -7.22
N TYR A 30 -16.65 4.29 -7.09
CA TYR A 30 -15.60 3.70 -6.26
C TYR A 30 -14.21 4.19 -6.67
N CYS A 31 -13.89 4.11 -7.97
CA CYS A 31 -12.59 4.51 -8.49
C CYS A 31 -12.32 6.02 -8.31
N ARG A 32 -13.36 6.88 -8.38
CA ARG A 32 -13.21 8.30 -8.05
C ARG A 32 -12.77 8.51 -6.60
N GLY A 33 -13.40 7.81 -5.68
CA GLY A 33 -13.02 7.84 -4.26
C GLY A 33 -11.60 7.32 -4.03
N TYR A 34 -11.23 6.22 -4.69
CA TYR A 34 -9.87 5.67 -4.63
C TYR A 34 -8.82 6.63 -5.18
N MET A 35 -9.06 7.24 -6.35
CA MET A 35 -8.11 8.21 -6.93
C MET A 35 -7.93 9.44 -6.03
N ALA A 36 -8.98 9.90 -5.39
CA ALA A 36 -8.89 10.99 -4.41
C ALA A 36 -8.06 10.57 -3.19
N PHE A 37 -8.33 9.39 -2.63
CA PHE A 37 -7.54 8.84 -1.53
C PHE A 37 -6.06 8.72 -1.88
N LEU A 38 -5.72 8.16 -3.04
CA LEU A 38 -4.33 7.94 -3.45
C LEU A 38 -3.58 9.24 -3.72
N ASN A 39 -4.28 10.30 -4.18
CA ASN A 39 -3.66 11.62 -4.35
C ASN A 39 -3.22 12.25 -3.02
N GLU A 40 -3.99 12.05 -1.96
CA GLU A 40 -3.72 12.64 -0.65
C GLU A 40 -2.83 11.74 0.23
N ALA A 41 -2.94 10.41 0.08
CA ALA A 41 -2.21 9.43 0.86
C ALA A 41 -0.80 9.18 0.27
N ARG A 42 0.10 10.15 0.38
CA ARG A 42 1.45 10.08 -0.19
C ARG A 42 2.42 9.24 0.64
N THR A 43 2.15 9.15 1.94
CA THR A 43 2.93 8.37 2.91
C THR A 43 2.02 7.49 3.74
N GLU A 44 2.60 6.53 4.49
CA GLU A 44 1.86 5.72 5.45
C GLU A 44 1.15 6.56 6.51
N ARG A 45 1.77 7.68 6.93
CA ARG A 45 1.16 8.58 7.93
C ARG A 45 -0.07 9.30 7.39
N GLU A 46 0.01 9.79 6.17
CA GLU A 46 -1.12 10.45 5.51
C GLU A 46 -2.23 9.44 5.20
N ALA A 47 -1.90 8.25 4.74
CA ALA A 47 -2.85 7.17 4.51
C ALA A 47 -3.63 6.81 5.80
N VAL A 48 -2.92 6.66 6.93
CA VAL A 48 -3.55 6.39 8.24
C VAL A 48 -4.40 7.56 8.72
N LYS A 49 -3.94 8.80 8.56
CA LYS A 49 -4.69 10.00 8.93
C LYS A 49 -6.02 10.07 8.18
N ILE A 50 -5.98 9.92 6.86
CA ILE A 50 -7.19 9.95 6.02
C ILE A 50 -8.11 8.77 6.37
N ALA A 51 -7.55 7.58 6.60
CA ALA A 51 -8.33 6.41 6.97
C ALA A 51 -9.05 6.60 8.31
N ILE A 52 -8.44 7.28 9.28
CA ILE A 52 -9.09 7.64 10.57
C ILE A 52 -10.23 8.63 10.32
N GLU A 53 -10.00 9.71 9.54
CA GLU A 53 -11.04 10.68 9.21
C GLU A 53 -12.25 10.01 8.52
N MET A 54 -11.99 9.13 7.54
CA MET A 54 -13.05 8.34 6.89
C MET A 54 -13.78 7.40 7.85
N ALA A 55 -13.07 6.81 8.80
CA ALA A 55 -13.64 5.90 9.80
C ALA A 55 -14.52 6.66 10.80
N GLU A 56 -14.06 7.79 11.31
CA GLU A 56 -14.84 8.65 12.23
C GLU A 56 -16.13 9.15 11.58
N ASP A 57 -16.10 9.54 10.31
CA ASP A 57 -17.28 9.90 9.51
C ASP A 57 -18.31 8.76 9.40
N LYS A 58 -17.88 7.50 9.55
CA LYS A 58 -18.71 6.29 9.56
C LYS A 58 -19.04 5.78 10.97
N GLY A 59 -18.72 6.58 12.00
CA GLY A 59 -19.06 6.30 13.40
C GLY A 59 -18.10 5.36 14.10
N PHE A 60 -16.90 5.15 13.59
CA PHE A 60 -15.84 4.49 14.34
C PHE A 60 -15.32 5.44 15.43
N VAL A 61 -14.93 4.85 16.55
CA VAL A 61 -14.32 5.58 17.68
C VAL A 61 -13.00 4.91 18.06
N GLU A 62 -12.06 5.69 18.56
CA GLU A 62 -10.79 5.12 19.02
C GLU A 62 -11.04 4.17 20.20
N TYR A 63 -10.46 2.98 20.11
CA TYR A 63 -10.57 1.97 21.15
C TYR A 63 -9.78 2.40 22.40
N VAL A 64 -10.41 2.30 23.55
CA VAL A 64 -9.79 2.54 24.86
C VAL A 64 -9.88 1.26 25.68
N ASP A 65 -8.78 0.90 26.35
CA ASP A 65 -8.67 -0.32 27.15
C ASP A 65 -9.85 -0.48 28.11
N GLY A 66 -10.45 -1.68 28.11
CA GLY A 66 -11.60 -2.01 28.94
C GLY A 66 -12.95 -1.51 28.39
N MET A 67 -13.01 -0.97 27.17
CA MET A 67 -14.25 -0.58 26.51
C MET A 67 -15.17 -1.80 26.35
N LYS A 68 -16.45 -1.64 26.72
CA LYS A 68 -17.45 -2.69 26.53
C LYS A 68 -18.11 -2.54 25.18
N LEU A 69 -17.95 -3.54 24.35
CA LEU A 69 -18.43 -3.54 22.96
C LEU A 69 -19.61 -4.51 22.80
N ALA A 70 -20.57 -4.09 22.00
CA ALA A 70 -21.75 -4.84 21.56
C ALA A 70 -21.71 -5.10 20.04
N PRO A 71 -22.46 -6.07 19.51
CA PRO A 71 -22.58 -6.26 18.07
C PRO A 71 -22.99 -5.00 17.35
N GLY A 72 -22.22 -4.63 16.32
CA GLY A 72 -22.39 -3.41 15.52
C GLY A 72 -21.52 -2.22 15.98
N ASP A 73 -20.88 -2.29 17.14
CA ASP A 73 -19.93 -1.26 17.56
C ASP A 73 -18.72 -1.25 16.63
N LYS A 74 -18.26 -0.02 16.34
CA LYS A 74 -17.19 0.28 15.39
C LYS A 74 -16.04 0.93 16.13
N VAL A 75 -14.89 0.31 16.14
CA VAL A 75 -13.70 0.82 16.83
C VAL A 75 -12.47 0.78 15.95
N TYR A 76 -11.51 1.67 16.22
CA TYR A 76 -10.19 1.64 15.62
C TYR A 76 -9.08 1.77 16.67
N CYS A 77 -7.90 1.30 16.33
CA CYS A 77 -6.67 1.46 17.11
C CYS A 77 -5.58 2.06 16.21
N ASN A 78 -5.14 3.27 16.53
CA ASN A 78 -4.05 3.97 15.85
C ASN A 78 -2.71 3.52 16.42
N ASN A 79 -1.91 2.84 15.61
CA ASN A 79 -0.57 2.42 15.98
C ASN A 79 0.47 3.43 15.50
N ARG A 80 0.77 4.44 16.32
CA ARG A 80 1.84 5.45 16.10
C ARG A 80 1.68 6.27 14.82
N SER A 81 0.44 6.46 14.36
CA SER A 81 0.11 7.16 13.11
C SER A 81 0.80 6.57 11.86
N LYS A 82 1.15 5.27 11.87
CA LYS A 82 1.78 4.57 10.76
C LYS A 82 1.06 3.28 10.36
N ALA A 83 0.30 2.70 11.28
CA ALA A 83 -0.55 1.55 11.02
C ALA A 83 -1.89 1.74 11.74
N LEU A 84 -2.94 1.15 11.20
CA LEU A 84 -4.29 1.29 11.72
C LEU A 84 -4.99 -0.07 11.74
N MET A 85 -5.71 -0.35 12.80
CA MET A 85 -6.59 -1.51 12.90
C MET A 85 -8.01 -1.03 13.15
N LEU A 86 -8.97 -1.55 12.40
CA LEU A 86 -10.39 -1.24 12.58
C LEU A 86 -11.15 -2.54 12.87
N ALA A 87 -12.21 -2.46 13.65
CA ALA A 87 -13.10 -3.59 13.90
C ALA A 87 -14.57 -3.16 13.92
N VAL A 88 -15.42 -3.97 13.29
CA VAL A 88 -16.88 -3.95 13.46
C VAL A 88 -17.29 -5.21 14.18
N ILE A 89 -17.81 -5.07 15.39
CA ILE A 89 -18.12 -6.20 16.27
C ILE A 89 -19.26 -7.03 15.70
N GLY A 90 -19.02 -8.32 15.53
CA GLY A 90 -20.00 -9.28 15.01
C GLY A 90 -21.06 -9.71 16.00
N ARG A 91 -22.11 -10.37 15.46
CA ARG A 91 -23.16 -11.00 16.28
C ARG A 91 -22.69 -12.28 17.00
N LYS A 92 -21.71 -12.97 16.42
CA LYS A 92 -21.07 -14.14 17.02
C LYS A 92 -19.93 -13.74 17.95
N SER A 93 -19.66 -14.58 18.93
CA SER A 93 -18.51 -14.41 19.81
C SER A 93 -17.20 -14.56 19.03
N LEU A 94 -16.17 -13.85 19.46
CA LEU A 94 -14.79 -14.01 18.99
C LEU A 94 -14.23 -15.43 19.23
N GLU A 95 -14.90 -16.26 20.05
CA GLU A 95 -14.60 -17.69 20.14
C GLU A 95 -14.78 -18.43 18.81
N GLU A 96 -15.71 -17.97 17.97
CA GLU A 96 -15.95 -18.49 16.63
C GLU A 96 -15.01 -17.88 15.56
N GLY A 97 -14.09 -17.01 15.99
CA GLY A 97 -13.14 -16.30 15.14
C GLY A 97 -13.71 -15.02 14.54
N CYS A 98 -12.88 -14.36 13.76
CA CYS A 98 -13.21 -13.14 13.01
C CYS A 98 -12.83 -13.29 11.52
N VAL A 99 -13.32 -12.39 10.69
CA VAL A 99 -12.89 -12.22 9.30
C VAL A 99 -11.96 -11.02 9.24
N ILE A 100 -10.75 -11.24 8.80
CA ILE A 100 -9.69 -10.23 8.75
C ILE A 100 -9.40 -9.94 7.28
N ALA A 101 -9.24 -8.66 6.95
CA ALA A 101 -8.57 -8.23 5.74
C ALA A 101 -7.38 -7.37 6.14
N GLY A 102 -6.25 -7.54 5.48
CA GLY A 102 -5.02 -6.81 5.83
C GLY A 102 -4.19 -6.49 4.59
N ALA A 103 -3.83 -5.20 4.47
CA ALA A 103 -3.02 -4.62 3.42
C ALA A 103 -1.95 -3.72 4.03
N HIS A 104 -0.96 -3.28 3.24
CA HIS A 104 -0.01 -2.30 3.74
C HIS A 104 -0.24 -0.89 3.13
N VAL A 105 0.30 0.12 3.78
CA VAL A 105 0.14 1.53 3.39
C VAL A 105 1.47 2.24 3.11
N ASP A 106 2.59 1.62 3.46
CA ASP A 106 3.91 2.07 3.01
C ASP A 106 4.11 1.71 1.52
N SER A 107 5.00 2.39 0.85
CA SER A 107 5.37 2.15 -0.55
C SER A 107 6.84 2.47 -0.75
N PRO A 108 7.52 1.90 -1.78
CA PRO A 108 8.89 2.25 -2.09
C PRO A 108 9.06 3.75 -2.31
N ARG A 109 10.11 4.33 -1.73
CA ARG A 109 10.33 5.77 -1.71
C ARG A 109 11.79 6.16 -1.47
N ILE A 110 12.07 7.44 -1.33
CA ILE A 110 13.40 7.97 -1.03
C ILE A 110 13.33 8.79 0.27
N ASP A 111 13.86 8.23 1.37
CA ASP A 111 13.92 8.92 2.66
C ASP A 111 15.14 9.85 2.76
N LEU A 112 15.01 10.97 3.46
CA LEU A 112 16.16 11.82 3.79
C LEU A 112 17.01 11.12 4.88
N LYS A 113 18.35 11.27 4.77
CA LYS A 113 19.28 10.85 5.83
C LYS A 113 19.17 11.79 7.04
N GLN A 114 19.74 11.38 8.17
CA GLN A 114 19.68 12.14 9.44
C GLN A 114 20.43 13.47 9.39
N ASN A 115 21.45 13.59 8.57
CA ASN A 115 22.15 14.84 8.24
C ASN A 115 22.05 15.06 6.73
N PRO A 116 20.89 15.52 6.21
CA PRO A 116 20.63 15.45 4.79
C PRO A 116 21.19 16.65 4.04
N LEU A 117 21.15 17.84 4.64
CA LEU A 117 21.36 19.10 3.97
C LEU A 117 22.86 19.41 3.81
N TYR A 118 23.28 19.63 2.56
CA TYR A 118 24.64 20.08 2.24
C TYR A 118 24.64 21.00 1.01
N GLU A 119 25.70 21.76 0.86
CA GLU A 119 26.00 22.58 -0.31
C GLU A 119 27.26 22.07 -1.02
N SER A 120 27.26 22.07 -2.33
CA SER A 120 28.43 21.85 -3.18
C SER A 120 28.33 22.72 -4.42
N ASP A 121 29.40 23.46 -4.72
CA ASP A 121 29.50 24.34 -5.90
C ASP A 121 28.28 25.28 -6.06
N GLU A 122 27.87 25.91 -4.96
CA GLU A 122 26.73 26.84 -4.89
C GLU A 122 25.38 26.21 -5.26
N LEU A 123 25.24 24.88 -5.07
CA LEU A 123 23.97 24.15 -5.16
C LEU A 123 23.69 23.44 -3.85
N ALA A 124 22.46 23.53 -3.35
CA ALA A 124 22.03 22.83 -2.15
C ALA A 124 21.34 21.53 -2.50
N TYR A 125 21.62 20.50 -1.72
CA TYR A 125 21.10 19.14 -1.90
C TYR A 125 20.65 18.53 -0.59
N PHE A 126 19.71 17.55 -0.70
CA PHE A 126 19.45 16.58 0.35
C PHE A 126 20.11 15.23 0.03
N LYS A 127 20.83 14.68 1.01
CA LYS A 127 21.29 13.28 1.04
C LYS A 127 20.14 12.35 1.37
N THR A 128 20.06 11.23 0.66
CA THR A 128 18.96 10.30 0.77
C THR A 128 19.38 8.86 0.98
N HIS A 129 18.41 8.04 1.37
CA HIS A 129 18.48 6.58 1.39
C HIS A 129 17.19 6.04 0.81
N TYR A 130 17.24 5.18 -0.21
CA TYR A 130 16.02 4.59 -0.74
C TYR A 130 15.42 3.57 0.24
N TYR A 131 14.10 3.44 0.20
CA TYR A 131 13.28 2.55 1.01
C TYR A 131 12.56 1.56 0.11
N GLY A 132 12.56 0.25 0.46
CA GLY A 132 11.97 -0.82 -0.34
C GLY A 132 12.78 -1.18 -1.58
N GLY A 133 12.19 -1.99 -2.44
CA GLY A 133 12.83 -2.54 -3.64
C GLY A 133 12.62 -1.68 -4.88
N ILE A 134 13.50 -0.74 -5.18
CA ILE A 134 13.38 0.16 -6.35
C ILE A 134 14.37 -0.14 -7.47
N LYS A 135 13.98 0.16 -8.70
CA LYS A 135 14.91 0.33 -9.82
C LYS A 135 15.36 1.80 -9.85
N LYS A 136 16.55 2.10 -9.29
CA LYS A 136 17.04 3.45 -9.04
C LYS A 136 17.01 4.38 -10.25
N TYR A 137 17.22 3.84 -11.46
CA TYR A 137 17.18 4.63 -12.71
C TYR A 137 15.80 5.22 -13.03
N GLN A 138 14.71 4.68 -12.46
CA GLN A 138 13.35 5.21 -12.66
C GLN A 138 13.08 6.47 -11.81
N TRP A 139 13.90 6.73 -10.79
CA TRP A 139 13.71 7.79 -9.81
C TRP A 139 14.50 9.07 -10.09
N VAL A 140 15.35 9.08 -11.13
CA VAL A 140 16.06 10.27 -11.58
C VAL A 140 15.25 11.01 -12.64
N THR A 141 15.41 12.33 -12.73
CA THR A 141 14.78 13.21 -13.74
C THR A 141 13.25 13.26 -13.71
N ILE A 142 12.64 12.87 -12.61
CA ILE A 142 11.20 13.00 -12.38
C ILE A 142 10.95 14.07 -11.31
N PRO A 143 9.78 14.75 -11.34
CA PRO A 143 9.41 15.67 -10.28
C PRO A 143 9.12 14.91 -8.98
N LEU A 144 9.61 15.43 -7.87
CA LEU A 144 9.44 14.90 -6.53
C LEU A 144 8.82 15.95 -5.61
N GLU A 145 8.04 15.49 -4.65
CA GLU A 145 7.51 16.25 -3.53
C GLU A 145 8.03 15.68 -2.21
N LEU A 146 8.08 16.50 -1.16
CA LEU A 146 8.62 16.15 0.16
C LEU A 146 7.49 16.10 1.19
N HIS A 147 7.37 14.98 1.89
CA HIS A 147 6.37 14.74 2.92
C HIS A 147 6.99 14.18 4.18
N GLY A 148 6.25 14.28 5.28
CA GLY A 148 6.59 13.61 6.53
C GLY A 148 6.40 14.48 7.76
N VAL A 149 7.15 14.16 8.82
CA VAL A 149 7.05 14.85 10.12
C VAL A 149 8.41 15.21 10.67
N VAL A 150 8.46 16.28 11.45
CA VAL A 150 9.64 16.68 12.21
C VAL A 150 9.26 16.85 13.67
N ALA A 151 9.91 16.11 14.56
CA ALA A 151 9.79 16.32 16.00
C ALA A 151 10.79 17.42 16.44
N LEU A 152 10.27 18.59 16.74
CA LEU A 152 11.07 19.74 17.15
C LEU A 152 11.63 19.57 18.57
N LYS A 153 12.71 20.26 18.87
CA LYS A 153 13.37 20.21 20.19
C LYS A 153 12.46 20.60 21.36
N ASN A 154 11.41 21.37 21.12
CA ASN A 154 10.41 21.74 22.13
C ASN A 154 9.40 20.61 22.45
N GLY A 155 9.48 19.48 21.73
CA GLY A 155 8.56 18.33 21.88
C GLY A 155 7.33 18.37 20.98
N GLU A 156 7.15 19.42 20.18
CA GLU A 156 6.10 19.50 19.16
C GLU A 156 6.49 18.69 17.94
N THR A 157 5.51 18.00 17.34
CA THR A 157 5.67 17.32 16.04
C THR A 157 4.88 18.08 14.98
N ILE A 158 5.54 18.46 13.91
CA ILE A 158 4.94 19.22 12.81
C ILE A 158 4.90 18.38 11.54
N ASP A 159 3.82 18.53 10.78
CA ASP A 159 3.70 17.95 9.43
C ASP A 159 4.44 18.83 8.43
N VAL A 160 5.17 18.19 7.50
CA VAL A 160 5.84 18.84 6.37
C VAL A 160 5.26 18.30 5.09
N SER A 161 4.80 19.19 4.21
CA SER A 161 4.35 18.89 2.85
C SER A 161 4.81 20.01 1.93
N ILE A 162 5.66 19.70 0.95
CA ILE A 162 6.19 20.67 -0.04
C ILE A 162 6.17 20.02 -1.41
N GLY A 163 5.48 20.63 -2.35
CA GLY A 163 5.38 20.17 -3.74
C GLY A 163 4.04 19.55 -4.11
N HIS A 164 3.19 19.28 -3.13
CA HIS A 164 1.84 18.76 -3.32
C HIS A 164 0.87 19.87 -3.75
N ASP A 165 0.90 21.02 -3.11
CA ASP A 165 0.14 22.19 -3.55
C ASP A 165 0.71 22.68 -4.89
N PRO A 166 -0.14 22.97 -5.92
CA PRO A 166 0.31 23.47 -7.22
C PRO A 166 1.14 24.75 -7.16
N SER A 167 1.07 25.53 -6.09
CA SER A 167 1.89 26.73 -5.86
C SER A 167 3.26 26.44 -5.25
N ASP A 168 3.48 25.22 -4.74
CA ASP A 168 4.75 24.82 -4.14
C ASP A 168 5.80 24.46 -5.21
N PRO A 169 7.10 24.66 -4.91
CA PRO A 169 8.17 24.14 -5.73
C PRO A 169 8.26 22.61 -5.64
N GLN A 170 8.64 21.98 -6.73
CA GLN A 170 8.97 20.55 -6.77
C GLN A 170 10.48 20.33 -6.79
N PHE A 171 10.92 19.12 -6.54
CA PHE A 171 12.32 18.73 -6.45
C PHE A 171 12.68 17.74 -7.56
N VAL A 172 13.99 17.51 -7.76
CA VAL A 172 14.46 16.54 -8.76
C VAL A 172 15.81 15.95 -8.35
N ILE A 173 16.03 14.69 -8.73
CA ILE A 173 17.35 14.07 -8.76
C ILE A 173 17.86 14.18 -10.20
N THR A 174 18.99 14.85 -10.39
CA THR A 174 19.57 15.06 -11.72
C THR A 174 20.27 13.81 -12.25
N ASP A 175 20.38 13.68 -13.57
CA ASP A 175 21.16 12.64 -14.24
C ASP A 175 22.06 13.23 -15.33
N LEU A 176 23.02 12.45 -15.81
CA LEU A 176 23.94 12.88 -16.86
C LEU A 176 23.23 12.97 -18.23
N LEU A 177 23.59 13.98 -19.01
CA LEU A 177 23.21 14.02 -20.41
C LEU A 177 23.90 12.89 -21.21
N PRO A 178 23.32 12.41 -22.31
CA PRO A 178 23.87 11.26 -23.07
C PRO A 178 25.31 11.43 -23.52
N HIS A 179 25.72 12.65 -23.84
CA HIS A 179 27.09 12.93 -24.34
C HIS A 179 28.17 12.76 -23.26
N LEU A 180 27.84 12.95 -21.97
CA LEU A 180 28.73 12.72 -20.84
C LEU A 180 28.48 11.36 -20.14
N GLY A 181 27.37 10.72 -20.42
CA GLY A 181 26.93 9.47 -19.79
C GLY A 181 27.52 8.18 -20.38
N LYS A 182 28.53 8.23 -21.26
CA LYS A 182 29.03 7.04 -21.96
C LYS A 182 29.50 5.92 -21.04
N GLU A 183 30.20 6.25 -19.97
CA GLU A 183 30.68 5.27 -18.99
C GLU A 183 29.53 4.76 -18.08
N GLN A 184 28.59 5.63 -17.74
CA GLN A 184 27.38 5.25 -17.01
C GLN A 184 26.53 4.24 -17.80
N MET A 185 26.31 4.48 -19.11
CA MET A 185 25.53 3.61 -20.00
C MET A 185 26.17 2.23 -20.25
N ARG A 186 27.45 2.02 -19.93
CA ARG A 186 28.13 0.72 -20.00
C ARG A 186 27.96 -0.14 -18.77
N LYS A 187 27.49 0.43 -17.67
CA LYS A 187 27.22 -0.27 -16.42
C LYS A 187 25.91 -1.05 -16.52
N THR A 188 25.71 -1.98 -15.60
CA THR A 188 24.40 -2.61 -15.44
C THR A 188 23.36 -1.58 -15.04
N MET A 189 22.07 -1.85 -15.26
CA MET A 189 21.00 -0.94 -14.84
C MET A 189 21.01 -0.70 -13.32
N GLU A 190 21.48 -1.64 -12.53
CA GLU A 190 21.62 -1.53 -11.08
C GLU A 190 22.76 -0.59 -10.66
N GLU A 191 23.86 -0.60 -11.42
CA GLU A 191 25.07 0.15 -11.12
C GLU A 191 25.11 1.54 -11.80
N GLY A 192 24.29 1.73 -12.82
CA GLY A 192 24.24 2.99 -13.60
C GLY A 192 23.86 4.18 -12.73
N ILE A 193 22.89 3.99 -11.83
CA ILE A 193 22.53 4.93 -10.78
C ILE A 193 22.83 4.27 -9.44
N THR A 194 23.67 4.91 -8.62
CA THR A 194 24.03 4.40 -7.30
C THR A 194 23.08 4.94 -6.22
N GLY A 195 22.88 4.21 -5.13
CA GLY A 195 22.06 4.67 -4.00
C GLY A 195 22.60 5.98 -3.41
N GLU A 196 23.91 6.12 -3.26
CA GLU A 196 24.53 7.37 -2.79
C GLU A 196 24.47 8.51 -3.82
N GLY A 197 24.10 8.22 -5.06
CA GLY A 197 23.89 9.21 -6.13
C GLY A 197 22.48 9.80 -6.17
N LEU A 198 21.53 9.24 -5.41
CA LEU A 198 20.16 9.74 -5.35
C LEU A 198 20.03 11.01 -4.48
N ASN A 199 20.77 12.07 -4.81
CA ASN A 199 20.75 13.33 -4.08
C ASN A 199 19.75 14.29 -4.72
N ILE A 200 18.87 14.87 -3.91
CA ILE A 200 17.78 15.73 -4.36
C ILE A 200 18.31 17.18 -4.44
N LEU A 201 18.20 17.81 -5.61
CA LEU A 201 18.51 19.22 -5.79
C LEU A 201 17.38 20.08 -5.21
N ILE A 202 17.74 21.03 -4.32
CA ILE A 202 16.75 21.80 -3.55
C ILE A 202 16.96 23.32 -3.61
N GLY A 203 18.06 23.84 -4.13
CA GLY A 203 18.27 25.27 -4.22
C GLY A 203 19.58 25.67 -4.89
N SER A 204 19.61 26.94 -5.36
CA SER A 204 20.79 27.54 -6.07
C SER A 204 20.95 29.04 -5.83
N ILE A 205 20.06 29.69 -5.06
CA ILE A 205 20.14 31.11 -4.79
C ILE A 205 20.89 31.33 -3.48
N PRO A 206 22.06 32.04 -3.49
CA PRO A 206 22.79 32.27 -2.28
C PRO A 206 22.12 33.32 -1.39
N TYR A 207 22.14 33.12 -0.09
CA TYR A 207 21.78 34.13 0.90
C TYR A 207 22.73 35.34 0.82
N ALA A 208 22.21 36.51 1.12
CA ALA A 208 23.03 37.77 1.11
C ALA A 208 23.95 37.84 2.35
N ASP A 209 25.02 37.06 2.32
CA ASP A 209 25.99 36.92 3.39
C ASP A 209 27.41 36.78 2.77
N GLU A 210 28.47 36.98 3.57
CA GLU A 210 29.88 36.86 3.17
C GLU A 210 30.48 35.49 3.61
N GLY A 211 29.71 34.63 4.31
CA GLY A 211 30.15 33.32 4.79
C GLY A 211 30.21 32.23 3.71
N SER A 212 30.53 31.00 4.12
CA SER A 212 30.40 29.81 3.29
C SER A 212 28.94 29.26 3.34
N ASP A 213 28.63 28.30 2.46
CA ASP A 213 27.34 27.58 2.45
C ASP A 213 26.11 28.51 2.36
N ARG A 214 26.21 29.53 1.53
CA ARG A 214 25.19 30.58 1.39
C ARG A 214 23.85 30.05 0.80
N VAL A 215 23.93 29.10 -0.11
CA VAL A 215 22.72 28.49 -0.67
C VAL A 215 22.03 27.57 0.36
N LYS A 216 22.82 26.81 1.12
CA LYS A 216 22.33 26.05 2.28
C LYS A 216 21.65 26.96 3.29
N LEU A 217 22.26 28.12 3.61
CA LEU A 217 21.69 29.12 4.52
C LEU A 217 20.36 29.67 3.99
N ALA A 218 20.25 29.94 2.69
CA ALA A 218 19.00 30.41 2.07
C ALA A 218 17.87 29.33 2.18
N VAL A 219 18.21 28.09 1.90
CA VAL A 219 17.24 26.97 2.06
C VAL A 219 16.80 26.82 3.51
N MET A 220 17.75 26.88 4.47
CA MET A 220 17.42 26.82 5.90
C MET A 220 16.54 27.99 6.35
N SER A 221 16.77 29.20 5.82
CA SER A 221 15.93 30.37 6.12
C SER A 221 14.47 30.12 5.66
N ILE A 222 14.27 29.56 4.45
CA ILE A 222 12.96 29.23 3.92
C ILE A 222 12.24 28.16 4.79
N LEU A 223 12.95 27.12 5.19
CA LEU A 223 12.40 26.05 6.05
C LEU A 223 12.07 26.57 7.45
N ASN A 224 12.92 27.46 7.98
CA ASN A 224 12.67 28.08 9.27
C ASN A 224 11.46 29.04 9.23
N ASP A 225 11.36 29.88 8.20
CA ASP A 225 10.25 30.82 8.04
C ASP A 225 8.88 30.09 7.87
N ARG A 226 8.89 28.94 7.18
CA ARG A 226 7.65 28.19 6.90
C ARG A 226 7.26 27.22 8.03
N TYR A 227 8.24 26.58 8.66
CA TYR A 227 8.00 25.44 9.58
C TYR A 227 8.68 25.62 10.96
N GLY A 228 9.50 26.65 11.17
CA GLY A 228 10.29 26.81 12.40
C GLY A 228 11.48 25.85 12.52
N ILE A 229 11.78 25.08 11.50
CA ILE A 229 12.85 24.06 11.50
C ILE A 229 14.23 24.71 11.55
N VAL A 230 15.11 24.21 12.40
CA VAL A 230 16.55 24.45 12.36
C VAL A 230 17.30 23.19 11.93
N GLU A 231 18.56 23.30 11.53
CA GLU A 231 19.29 22.15 10.97
C GLU A 231 19.36 20.94 11.94
N GLU A 232 19.45 21.20 13.25
CA GLU A 232 19.43 20.14 14.28
C GLU A 232 18.14 19.30 14.27
N ASP A 233 17.01 19.87 13.84
CA ASP A 233 15.71 19.18 13.84
C ASP A 233 15.62 18.08 12.78
N PHE A 234 16.50 18.09 11.77
CA PHE A 234 16.61 16.95 10.84
C PHE A 234 17.00 15.63 11.54
N LEU A 235 17.67 15.69 12.69
CA LEU A 235 18.06 14.50 13.47
C LEU A 235 16.85 13.72 13.99
N SER A 236 15.72 14.39 14.14
CA SER A 236 14.43 13.83 14.59
C SER A 236 13.33 13.97 13.54
N ALA A 237 13.71 14.01 12.27
CA ALA A 237 12.79 14.06 11.15
C ALA A 237 12.56 12.68 10.53
N GLU A 238 11.34 12.44 10.09
CA GLU A 238 10.96 11.38 9.16
C GLU A 238 10.43 12.07 7.90
N LEU A 239 11.34 12.42 6.99
CA LEU A 239 11.02 13.10 5.72
C LEU A 239 11.35 12.21 4.54
N THR A 240 10.42 12.13 3.61
CA THR A 240 10.51 11.30 2.41
C THR A 240 10.19 12.09 1.15
N ALA A 241 10.91 11.81 0.08
CA ALA A 241 10.60 12.30 -1.25
C ALA A 241 9.85 11.22 -2.03
N VAL A 242 8.70 11.60 -2.56
CA VAL A 242 7.84 10.75 -3.38
C VAL A 242 7.57 11.41 -4.74
N PRO A 243 7.16 10.64 -5.78
CA PRO A 243 6.84 11.22 -7.08
C PRO A 243 5.68 12.22 -7.00
N ALA A 244 5.88 13.42 -7.55
CA ALA A 244 4.89 14.49 -7.58
C ALA A 244 3.89 14.36 -8.74
N PHE A 245 3.55 13.11 -9.10
CA PHE A 245 2.55 12.84 -10.13
C PHE A 245 1.16 12.82 -9.54
N GLU A 246 0.21 13.49 -10.20
CA GLU A 246 -1.20 13.29 -9.88
C GLU A 246 -1.67 11.92 -10.38
N VAL A 247 -2.56 11.29 -9.63
CA VAL A 247 -3.26 10.08 -10.06
C VAL A 247 -4.15 10.40 -11.25
N ARG A 248 -4.01 9.66 -12.34
CA ARG A 248 -4.70 9.92 -13.61
C ARG A 248 -5.32 8.67 -14.18
N GLU A 249 -6.41 8.86 -14.92
CA GLU A 249 -6.94 7.82 -15.79
C GLU A 249 -5.99 7.58 -16.96
N ILE A 250 -5.74 6.31 -17.27
CA ILE A 250 -4.82 5.86 -18.32
C ILE A 250 -5.61 5.12 -19.42
N GLY A 251 -5.11 5.26 -20.65
CA GLY A 251 -5.72 4.71 -21.86
C GLY A 251 -6.77 5.64 -22.49
N LEU A 252 -7.01 5.46 -23.79
CA LEU A 252 -8.00 6.24 -24.52
C LEU A 252 -9.44 5.99 -24.03
N ASP A 253 -9.68 4.82 -23.51
CA ASP A 253 -10.96 4.37 -22.93
C ASP A 253 -11.09 4.67 -21.43
N ARG A 254 -10.03 5.20 -20.80
CA ARG A 254 -9.98 5.56 -19.37
C ARG A 254 -10.27 4.39 -18.42
N SER A 255 -9.96 3.15 -18.85
CA SER A 255 -10.23 1.95 -18.07
C SER A 255 -9.19 1.66 -17.00
N LEU A 256 -8.05 2.35 -17.02
CA LEU A 256 -6.93 2.15 -16.12
C LEU A 256 -6.71 3.40 -15.25
N ILE A 257 -6.04 3.21 -14.12
CA ILE A 257 -5.60 4.26 -13.20
C ILE A 257 -4.08 4.17 -13.09
N GLY A 258 -3.40 5.29 -13.27
CA GLY A 258 -1.96 5.40 -13.07
C GLY A 258 -1.64 6.37 -11.95
N GLY A 259 -0.67 6.01 -11.11
CA GLY A 259 -0.25 6.81 -9.96
C GLY A 259 0.91 6.17 -9.21
N TYR A 260 1.37 6.86 -8.19
CA TYR A 260 2.37 6.36 -7.24
C TYR A 260 1.69 5.69 -6.05
N GLY A 261 2.20 4.53 -5.66
CA GLY A 261 1.80 3.84 -4.43
C GLY A 261 0.51 3.03 -4.58
N HIS A 262 0.20 2.52 -5.78
CA HIS A 262 -0.82 1.48 -5.92
C HIS A 262 -0.47 0.25 -5.09
N ASP A 263 0.81 -0.07 -5.02
CA ASP A 263 1.40 -1.01 -4.10
C ASP A 263 1.61 -0.36 -2.72
N ASP A 264 0.82 -0.66 -1.67
CA ASP A 264 -0.39 -1.51 -1.71
C ASP A 264 -1.66 -0.71 -1.30
N ARG A 265 -1.62 0.62 -1.48
CA ARG A 265 -2.75 1.49 -1.11
C ARG A 265 -4.03 1.20 -1.89
N VAL A 266 -3.93 0.50 -3.03
CA VAL A 266 -5.12 0.07 -3.78
C VAL A 266 -5.89 -1.03 -3.04
N CYS A 267 -5.20 -1.99 -2.42
CA CYS A 267 -5.83 -2.99 -1.59
C CYS A 267 -6.23 -2.42 -0.22
N ALA A 268 -5.37 -1.56 0.36
CA ALA A 268 -5.68 -0.85 1.61
C ALA A 268 -6.98 -0.04 1.51
N TYR A 269 -7.19 0.69 0.42
CA TYR A 269 -8.45 1.41 0.18
C TYR A 269 -9.63 0.46 -0.02
N ALA A 270 -9.44 -0.65 -0.72
CA ALA A 270 -10.48 -1.64 -0.94
C ALA A 270 -11.00 -2.24 0.38
N GLU A 271 -10.08 -2.57 1.28
CA GLU A 271 -10.41 -3.12 2.61
C GLU A 271 -11.03 -2.08 3.53
N LEU A 272 -10.45 -0.88 3.57
CA LEU A 272 -10.97 0.24 4.33
C LEU A 272 -12.41 0.54 3.89
N LYS A 273 -12.64 0.71 2.58
CA LYS A 273 -13.97 0.98 2.04
C LYS A 273 -14.95 -0.15 2.36
N ALA A 274 -14.52 -1.42 2.29
CA ALA A 274 -15.37 -2.57 2.59
C ALA A 274 -15.82 -2.60 4.06
N ILE A 275 -14.92 -2.33 5.02
CA ILE A 275 -15.30 -2.31 6.44
C ILE A 275 -16.16 -1.08 6.78
N LEU A 276 -15.91 0.07 6.14
CA LEU A 276 -16.71 1.29 6.31
C LEU A 276 -18.13 1.17 5.76
N ASP A 277 -18.36 0.31 4.78
CA ASP A 277 -19.66 0.05 4.16
C ASP A 277 -20.44 -1.09 4.83
N LEU A 278 -20.01 -1.54 6.00
CA LEU A 278 -20.81 -2.41 6.85
C LEU A 278 -21.85 -1.57 7.62
N ASP A 279 -23.08 -1.56 7.10
CA ASP A 279 -24.20 -0.83 7.71
C ASP A 279 -24.82 -1.57 8.89
N GLU A 280 -24.67 -2.91 8.93
CA GLU A 280 -25.18 -3.78 9.98
C GLU A 280 -24.05 -4.59 10.62
N ALA A 281 -24.29 -5.05 11.86
CA ALA A 281 -23.38 -5.97 12.52
C ALA A 281 -23.18 -7.23 11.66
N PRO A 282 -21.94 -7.56 11.26
CA PRO A 282 -21.68 -8.80 10.52
C PRO A 282 -21.92 -10.03 11.39
N GLU A 283 -21.93 -11.21 10.80
CA GLU A 283 -22.07 -12.45 11.57
C GLU A 283 -20.85 -12.65 12.47
N LYS A 284 -19.65 -12.67 11.91
CA LYS A 284 -18.39 -12.65 12.67
C LYS A 284 -17.83 -11.22 12.73
N THR A 285 -17.07 -10.92 13.76
CA THR A 285 -16.35 -9.63 13.83
C THR A 285 -15.49 -9.43 12.58
N ALA A 286 -15.69 -8.31 11.90
CA ALA A 286 -14.85 -7.87 10.78
C ALA A 286 -13.68 -7.05 11.30
N VAL A 287 -12.46 -7.32 10.81
CA VAL A 287 -11.25 -6.61 11.19
C VAL A 287 -10.51 -6.19 9.93
N CYS A 288 -10.14 -4.91 9.84
CA CYS A 288 -9.28 -4.37 8.77
C CYS A 288 -7.94 -3.96 9.36
N ILE A 289 -6.85 -4.27 8.69
CA ILE A 289 -5.48 -3.94 9.10
C ILE A 289 -4.80 -3.17 7.98
N LEU A 290 -4.46 -1.92 8.26
CA LEU A 290 -3.58 -1.11 7.41
C LEU A 290 -2.18 -1.14 8.04
N ALA A 291 -1.29 -1.97 7.52
CA ALA A 291 0.04 -2.22 8.07
C ALA A 291 1.09 -1.26 7.49
N ASP A 292 2.18 -1.07 8.22
CA ASP A 292 3.40 -0.37 7.78
C ASP A 292 4.56 -1.35 7.63
N LYS A 293 5.63 -0.94 6.97
CA LYS A 293 6.90 -1.67 6.88
C LYS A 293 6.89 -2.96 6.05
N GLU A 294 5.83 -3.23 5.27
CA GLU A 294 5.81 -4.42 4.42
C GLU A 294 7.01 -4.42 3.46
N GLU A 295 7.26 -3.30 2.79
CA GLU A 295 8.31 -3.08 1.80
C GLU A 295 9.76 -3.30 2.33
N THR A 296 9.91 -3.37 3.64
CA THR A 296 11.19 -3.62 4.32
C THR A 296 11.17 -4.87 5.20
N GLY A 297 10.22 -5.77 4.96
CA GLY A 297 10.11 -7.08 5.62
C GLY A 297 9.22 -7.12 6.86
N SER A 298 8.32 -6.16 7.03
CA SER A 298 7.36 -6.08 8.16
C SER A 298 7.99 -5.99 9.55
N ASP A 299 9.26 -5.65 9.65
CA ASP A 299 9.97 -5.43 10.91
C ASP A 299 9.66 -4.06 11.52
N GLY A 300 9.80 -3.94 12.84
CA GLY A 300 9.58 -2.69 13.58
C GLY A 300 8.20 -2.61 14.21
N VAL A 301 7.99 -1.56 15.02
CA VAL A 301 6.83 -1.41 15.93
C VAL A 301 5.49 -1.18 15.24
N SER A 302 5.49 -0.82 13.97
CA SER A 302 4.31 -0.62 13.14
C SER A 302 4.10 -1.70 12.08
N GLY A 303 5.09 -2.59 11.89
CA GLY A 303 5.02 -3.71 10.95
C GLY A 303 4.27 -4.92 11.52
N MET A 304 3.87 -5.84 10.64
CA MET A 304 3.10 -7.03 11.01
C MET A 304 3.85 -8.06 11.87
N GLN A 305 5.16 -7.94 12.02
CA GLN A 305 5.94 -8.73 12.97
C GLN A 305 5.88 -8.19 14.40
N SER A 306 5.36 -6.97 14.62
CA SER A 306 5.17 -6.42 15.96
C SER A 306 4.01 -7.10 16.70
N GLY A 307 3.95 -6.89 18.02
CA GLY A 307 2.83 -7.33 18.84
C GLY A 307 1.57 -6.44 18.73
N ALA A 308 1.57 -5.38 17.92
CA ALA A 308 0.49 -4.39 17.91
C ALA A 308 -0.88 -4.99 17.55
N PHE A 309 -0.93 -5.81 16.50
CA PHE A 309 -2.16 -6.52 16.11
C PHE A 309 -2.63 -7.51 17.20
N GLU A 310 -1.71 -8.26 17.79
CA GLU A 310 -2.04 -9.20 18.85
C GLU A 310 -2.59 -8.48 20.08
N CYS A 311 -2.00 -7.34 20.49
CA CYS A 311 -2.48 -6.53 21.60
C CYS A 311 -3.92 -6.04 21.36
N PHE A 312 -4.20 -5.48 20.18
CA PHE A 312 -5.55 -5.03 19.83
C PHE A 312 -6.57 -6.17 19.90
N MET A 313 -6.25 -7.31 19.29
CA MET A 313 -7.13 -8.49 19.30
C MET A 313 -7.28 -9.13 20.69
N GLU A 314 -6.23 -9.09 21.51
CA GLU A 314 -6.28 -9.59 22.90
C GLU A 314 -7.27 -8.78 23.74
N GLU A 315 -7.26 -7.45 23.62
CA GLU A 315 -8.20 -6.57 24.28
C GLU A 315 -9.66 -6.83 23.85
N LEU A 316 -9.91 -6.97 22.54
CA LEU A 316 -11.24 -7.31 22.04
C LEU A 316 -11.71 -8.69 22.57
N CYS A 317 -10.82 -9.67 22.60
CA CYS A 317 -11.08 -11.01 23.13
C CYS A 317 -11.32 -10.99 24.66
N ALA A 318 -10.55 -10.18 25.40
CA ALA A 318 -10.71 -10.05 26.85
C ALA A 318 -12.09 -9.49 27.22
N GLY A 319 -12.61 -8.54 26.44
CA GLY A 319 -13.95 -7.99 26.60
C GLY A 319 -15.07 -9.05 26.52
N GLN A 320 -14.82 -10.18 25.83
CA GLN A 320 -15.72 -11.32 25.70
C GLN A 320 -15.30 -12.55 26.53
N ASN A 321 -14.22 -12.45 27.30
CA ASN A 321 -13.61 -13.57 28.05
C ASN A 321 -13.20 -14.76 27.12
N VAL A 322 -12.69 -14.46 25.94
CA VAL A 322 -12.24 -15.43 24.94
C VAL A 322 -10.71 -15.46 24.89
N PRO A 323 -10.05 -16.62 24.95
CA PRO A 323 -8.63 -16.73 24.74
C PRO A 323 -8.22 -16.34 23.29
N LEU A 324 -7.30 -15.40 23.12
CA LEU A 324 -6.84 -14.92 21.82
C LEU A 324 -6.50 -16.05 20.83
N ARG A 325 -5.76 -17.08 21.30
CA ARG A 325 -5.39 -18.23 20.46
C ARG A 325 -6.56 -19.02 19.92
N ARG A 326 -7.70 -19.03 20.63
CA ARG A 326 -8.93 -19.66 20.15
C ARG A 326 -9.59 -18.83 19.08
N CYS A 327 -9.64 -17.51 19.24
CA CYS A 327 -10.10 -16.58 18.23
C CYS A 327 -9.29 -16.78 16.94
N PHE A 328 -7.95 -16.68 17.01
CA PHE A 328 -7.08 -16.82 15.85
C PHE A 328 -7.27 -18.14 15.10
N LYS A 329 -7.31 -19.27 15.83
CA LYS A 329 -7.52 -20.60 15.22
C LYS A 329 -8.80 -20.70 14.38
N ASN A 330 -9.83 -19.95 14.76
CA ASN A 330 -11.16 -19.99 14.12
C ASN A 330 -11.37 -18.81 13.16
N SER A 331 -10.34 -17.98 12.97
CA SER A 331 -10.35 -16.81 12.11
C SER A 331 -9.86 -17.13 10.71
N PHE A 332 -10.26 -16.26 9.78
CA PHE A 332 -9.84 -16.27 8.39
C PHE A 332 -9.31 -14.91 8.01
N CYS A 333 -8.23 -14.86 7.20
CA CYS A 333 -7.61 -13.64 6.73
C CYS A 333 -7.47 -13.62 5.20
N LEU A 334 -7.99 -12.56 4.59
CA LEU A 334 -7.57 -12.10 3.26
C LEU A 334 -6.37 -11.17 3.46
N SER A 335 -5.19 -11.62 3.10
CA SER A 335 -4.01 -10.78 3.01
C SER A 335 -4.06 -10.09 1.65
N ALA A 336 -4.58 -8.87 1.62
CA ALA A 336 -4.62 -8.16 0.36
C ALA A 336 -3.27 -7.50 0.11
N ASP A 337 -2.69 -7.84 -1.02
CA ASP A 337 -1.44 -7.30 -1.53
C ASP A 337 -1.51 -7.38 -3.05
N VAL A 338 -0.98 -6.39 -3.74
CA VAL A 338 -1.00 -6.38 -5.21
C VAL A 338 -0.30 -7.61 -5.77
N THR A 339 -0.73 -8.04 -6.93
CA THR A 339 -0.06 -9.10 -7.68
C THR A 339 0.38 -8.60 -9.04
N ALA A 340 1.49 -9.15 -9.58
CA ALA A 340 1.97 -8.73 -10.88
C ALA A 340 0.97 -9.10 -11.98
N ALA A 341 0.51 -8.10 -12.75
CA ALA A 341 -0.27 -8.34 -13.95
C ALA A 341 0.64 -8.77 -15.11
N PHE A 342 0.17 -9.70 -15.93
CA PHE A 342 0.85 -10.08 -17.16
C PHE A 342 1.01 -8.88 -18.08
N ASP A 343 2.27 -8.51 -18.38
CA ASP A 343 2.60 -7.48 -19.35
C ASP A 343 3.09 -8.11 -20.66
N PRO A 344 2.37 -7.92 -21.78
CA PRO A 344 2.80 -8.44 -23.08
C PRO A 344 4.14 -7.89 -23.58
N ASN A 345 4.66 -6.80 -23.01
CA ASN A 345 5.98 -6.27 -23.33
C ASN A 345 7.12 -7.10 -22.72
N PHE A 346 6.82 -7.89 -21.67
CA PHE A 346 7.80 -8.70 -20.93
C PHE A 346 7.31 -10.14 -20.72
N PRO A 347 6.94 -10.86 -21.81
CA PRO A 347 6.34 -12.19 -21.68
C PRO A 347 7.31 -13.25 -21.16
N GLU A 348 8.62 -12.98 -21.20
CA GLU A 348 9.67 -13.91 -20.81
C GLU A 348 9.75 -14.16 -19.30
N VAL A 349 9.22 -13.25 -18.46
CA VAL A 349 9.21 -13.41 -16.99
C VAL A 349 7.93 -14.05 -16.47
N SER A 350 6.97 -14.32 -17.33
CA SER A 350 5.59 -14.72 -16.99
C SER A 350 5.29 -16.19 -17.31
N GLU A 351 4.41 -16.80 -16.50
CA GLU A 351 3.73 -18.09 -16.83
C GLU A 351 2.25 -17.80 -17.13
N LYS A 352 1.92 -17.58 -18.39
CA LYS A 352 0.64 -17.04 -18.89
C LYS A 352 -0.64 -17.75 -18.43
N ARG A 353 -0.55 -18.99 -17.93
CA ARG A 353 -1.73 -19.76 -17.50
C ARG A 353 -2.17 -19.40 -16.09
N ASN A 354 -1.21 -18.93 -15.27
CA ASN A 354 -1.41 -18.65 -13.87
C ASN A 354 -1.14 -17.20 -13.49
N ASP A 355 -0.56 -16.40 -14.39
CA ASP A 355 -0.38 -14.95 -14.15
C ASP A 355 -1.72 -14.21 -14.26
N ALA A 356 -1.91 -13.22 -13.39
CA ALA A 356 -3.08 -12.36 -13.42
C ALA A 356 -3.11 -11.49 -14.69
N LYS A 357 -4.32 -11.17 -15.15
CA LYS A 357 -4.56 -10.27 -16.29
C LYS A 357 -5.40 -9.09 -15.83
N LEU A 358 -5.15 -7.92 -16.40
CA LEU A 358 -5.99 -6.75 -16.17
C LEU A 358 -7.42 -7.01 -16.71
N ASN A 359 -8.41 -6.53 -15.96
CA ASN A 359 -9.84 -6.68 -16.24
C ASN A 359 -10.40 -8.11 -16.07
N TYR A 360 -9.70 -8.95 -15.31
CA TYR A 360 -10.19 -10.28 -14.95
C TYR A 360 -10.53 -10.41 -13.45
N GLY A 361 -10.58 -9.27 -12.76
CA GLY A 361 -10.98 -9.19 -11.36
C GLY A 361 -9.85 -9.42 -10.37
N MET A 362 -10.24 -9.62 -9.11
CA MET A 362 -9.34 -9.83 -7.98
C MET A 362 -8.39 -11.00 -8.22
N GLY A 363 -7.09 -10.81 -8.02
CA GLY A 363 -6.08 -11.87 -8.09
C GLY A 363 -5.99 -12.65 -6.78
N ILE A 364 -6.10 -13.97 -6.84
CA ILE A 364 -5.96 -14.86 -5.69
C ILE A 364 -4.66 -15.63 -5.80
N CYS A 365 -3.76 -15.44 -4.84
CA CYS A 365 -2.48 -16.15 -4.76
C CYS A 365 -2.53 -17.17 -3.63
N LYS A 366 -2.38 -18.45 -3.94
CA LYS A 366 -2.28 -19.50 -2.91
C LYS A 366 -0.98 -19.41 -2.13
N PHE A 367 0.06 -18.91 -2.77
CA PHE A 367 1.40 -18.72 -2.23
C PHE A 367 2.11 -17.61 -3.03
N THR A 368 2.99 -16.88 -2.36
CA THR A 368 3.73 -15.75 -2.95
C THR A 368 5.25 -15.96 -2.92
N GLY A 369 5.75 -16.91 -2.13
CA GLY A 369 7.18 -17.14 -1.90
C GLY A 369 7.99 -17.55 -3.13
N ALA A 370 9.29 -17.31 -3.05
CA ALA A 370 10.24 -17.56 -4.14
C ALA A 370 10.64 -19.03 -4.28
N ARG A 371 11.11 -19.42 -5.45
CA ARG A 371 11.65 -20.76 -5.78
C ARG A 371 10.69 -21.88 -5.35
N GLY A 372 11.10 -22.75 -4.38
CA GLY A 372 10.29 -23.84 -3.83
C GLY A 372 9.25 -23.37 -2.80
N LYS A 373 8.57 -22.25 -3.01
CA LYS A 373 7.57 -21.63 -2.10
C LYS A 373 8.17 -21.23 -0.75
N SER A 374 9.44 -20.79 -0.72
CA SER A 374 10.09 -20.35 0.50
C SER A 374 9.61 -18.99 0.98
N GLY A 375 9.45 -18.83 2.29
CA GLY A 375 9.13 -17.54 2.91
C GLY A 375 7.67 -17.10 2.78
N THR A 376 6.77 -18.03 2.48
CA THR A 376 5.33 -17.78 2.28
C THR A 376 4.46 -18.71 3.11
N SER A 377 3.17 -18.40 3.18
CA SER A 377 2.08 -19.32 3.45
C SER A 377 1.70 -20.06 2.15
N ASP A 378 1.04 -21.22 2.26
CA ASP A 378 0.43 -21.93 1.12
C ASP A 378 -1.00 -22.28 1.52
N ALA A 379 -1.97 -21.53 0.98
CA ALA A 379 -3.36 -21.65 1.36
C ALA A 379 -3.95 -23.02 1.01
N SER A 380 -4.75 -23.58 1.92
CA SER A 380 -5.39 -24.88 1.76
C SER A 380 -6.47 -24.90 0.67
N ALA A 381 -6.76 -26.08 0.15
CA ALA A 381 -7.82 -26.24 -0.84
C ALA A 381 -9.21 -25.87 -0.27
N GLU A 382 -9.42 -26.09 1.03
CA GLU A 382 -10.66 -25.81 1.74
C GLU A 382 -10.93 -24.30 1.77
N ILE A 383 -9.91 -23.47 2.05
CA ILE A 383 -10.02 -22.01 2.05
C ILE A 383 -10.31 -21.48 0.64
N VAL A 384 -9.62 -21.97 -0.38
CA VAL A 384 -9.91 -21.62 -1.77
C VAL A 384 -11.34 -22.01 -2.14
N GLY A 385 -11.78 -23.20 -1.73
CA GLY A 385 -13.16 -23.65 -1.95
C GLY A 385 -14.21 -22.81 -1.24
N TYR A 386 -13.90 -22.32 -0.03
CA TYR A 386 -14.75 -21.41 0.74
C TYR A 386 -14.90 -20.07 0.00
N LEU A 387 -13.81 -19.44 -0.42
CA LEU A 387 -13.84 -18.19 -1.18
C LEU A 387 -14.59 -18.32 -2.50
N ARG A 388 -14.38 -19.40 -3.23
CA ARG A 388 -15.11 -19.65 -4.49
C ARG A 388 -16.64 -19.59 -4.31
N ARG A 389 -17.17 -20.08 -3.18
CA ARG A 389 -18.61 -20.01 -2.88
C ARG A 389 -19.02 -18.57 -2.60
N ILE A 390 -18.32 -17.89 -1.69
CA ILE A 390 -18.62 -16.50 -1.31
C ILE A 390 -18.61 -15.59 -2.53
N PHE A 391 -17.58 -15.69 -3.37
CA PHE A 391 -17.45 -14.85 -4.55
C PHE A 391 -18.51 -15.17 -5.62
N ALA A 392 -18.87 -16.44 -5.77
CA ALA A 392 -19.94 -16.81 -6.69
C ALA A 392 -21.31 -16.26 -6.24
N ASP A 393 -21.60 -16.34 -4.94
CA ASP A 393 -22.86 -15.84 -4.35
C ASP A 393 -22.94 -14.31 -4.42
N ALA A 394 -21.81 -13.61 -4.31
CA ALA A 394 -21.72 -12.16 -4.37
C ALA A 394 -21.50 -11.61 -5.80
N GLY A 395 -21.33 -12.46 -6.81
CA GLY A 395 -21.05 -12.04 -8.19
C GLY A 395 -19.68 -11.40 -8.39
N VAL A 396 -18.71 -11.71 -7.51
CA VAL A 396 -17.33 -11.20 -7.61
C VAL A 396 -16.58 -11.94 -8.71
N VAL A 397 -15.99 -11.18 -9.62
CA VAL A 397 -15.07 -11.71 -10.64
C VAL A 397 -13.66 -11.78 -10.06
N TRP A 398 -13.02 -12.92 -10.19
CA TRP A 398 -11.70 -13.19 -9.64
C TRP A 398 -10.91 -14.16 -10.51
N GLN A 399 -9.61 -14.23 -10.30
CA GLN A 399 -8.68 -15.10 -11.03
C GLN A 399 -7.63 -15.67 -10.09
N MET A 400 -7.02 -16.82 -10.47
CA MET A 400 -5.80 -17.26 -9.83
C MET A 400 -4.63 -16.43 -10.33
N SER A 401 -3.65 -16.21 -9.46
CA SER A 401 -2.44 -15.45 -9.75
C SER A 401 -1.20 -16.11 -9.18
N GLU A 402 -0.09 -15.97 -9.87
CA GLU A 402 1.27 -16.26 -9.40
C GLU A 402 2.18 -15.07 -9.75
N LEU A 403 3.22 -14.84 -8.95
CA LEU A 403 4.18 -13.77 -9.17
C LEU A 403 5.31 -14.25 -10.11
N GLY A 404 5.03 -14.27 -11.41
CA GLY A 404 6.00 -14.64 -12.44
C GLY A 404 6.34 -16.13 -12.51
N LYS A 405 7.39 -16.46 -13.26
CA LYS A 405 7.86 -17.84 -13.44
C LYS A 405 8.53 -18.40 -12.18
N VAL A 406 8.40 -19.71 -11.97
CA VAL A 406 9.19 -20.45 -10.98
C VAL A 406 10.68 -20.14 -11.18
N ASP A 407 11.40 -19.95 -10.08
CA ASP A 407 12.81 -19.54 -9.97
C ASP A 407 13.12 -18.07 -10.30
N GLN A 408 12.18 -17.29 -10.85
CA GLN A 408 12.37 -15.87 -11.18
C GLN A 408 11.52 -14.94 -10.35
N GLY A 409 10.29 -15.34 -10.04
CA GLY A 409 9.34 -14.55 -9.27
C GLY A 409 9.26 -14.97 -7.80
N GLY A 410 8.41 -14.28 -7.09
CA GLY A 410 8.09 -14.54 -5.69
C GLY A 410 8.54 -13.41 -4.77
N GLY A 411 7.72 -13.11 -3.78
CA GLY A 411 7.94 -12.13 -2.72
C GLY A 411 7.25 -12.59 -1.44
N GLY A 412 7.57 -11.98 -0.31
CA GLY A 412 6.82 -12.15 0.93
C GLY A 412 5.64 -11.18 0.96
N THR A 413 4.62 -11.51 1.74
CA THR A 413 3.47 -10.65 2.05
C THR A 413 3.17 -10.75 3.53
N ILE A 414 2.24 -9.94 4.02
CA ILE A 414 1.80 -10.03 5.43
C ILE A 414 1.11 -11.38 5.74
N ALA A 415 0.65 -12.12 4.73
CA ALA A 415 0.01 -13.44 4.88
C ALA A 415 0.83 -14.43 5.71
N LYS A 416 2.14 -14.46 5.50
CA LYS A 416 3.06 -15.32 6.27
C LYS A 416 2.92 -15.10 7.79
N TYR A 417 2.83 -13.84 8.20
CA TYR A 417 2.78 -13.49 9.61
C TYR A 417 1.41 -13.82 10.22
N MET A 418 0.34 -13.67 9.45
CA MET A 418 -1.00 -14.06 9.85
C MET A 418 -1.13 -15.59 9.97
N ALA A 419 -0.63 -16.34 8.99
CA ALA A 419 -0.60 -17.81 9.01
C ALA A 419 0.23 -18.36 10.19
N ASN A 420 1.36 -17.71 10.51
CA ASN A 420 2.18 -18.09 11.66
C ASN A 420 1.49 -17.90 13.02
N ARG A 421 0.44 -17.07 13.08
CA ARG A 421 -0.45 -16.92 14.23
C ARG A 421 -1.58 -17.97 14.29
N ASN A 422 -1.53 -18.96 13.40
CA ASN A 422 -2.53 -20.01 13.26
C ASN A 422 -3.90 -19.49 12.75
N ILE A 423 -3.89 -18.51 11.86
CA ILE A 423 -5.05 -17.97 11.16
C ILE A 423 -5.04 -18.53 9.74
N ASP A 424 -6.17 -19.09 9.28
CA ASP A 424 -6.31 -19.51 7.89
C ASP A 424 -6.18 -18.28 6.96
N THR A 425 -5.16 -18.26 6.11
CA THR A 425 -4.80 -17.07 5.35
C THR A 425 -4.58 -17.37 3.87
N ILE A 426 -5.00 -16.43 3.02
CA ILE A 426 -4.74 -16.44 1.58
C ILE A 426 -4.48 -15.02 1.07
N ASP A 427 -3.58 -14.90 0.11
CA ASP A 427 -3.33 -13.62 -0.57
C ASP A 427 -4.38 -13.35 -1.64
N ALA A 428 -4.89 -12.11 -1.66
CA ALA A 428 -5.99 -11.71 -2.52
C ALA A 428 -5.99 -10.21 -2.80
N GLY A 429 -5.50 -9.78 -3.97
CA GLY A 429 -5.32 -8.35 -4.24
C GLY A 429 -5.49 -7.94 -5.69
N VAL A 430 -5.10 -6.72 -6.00
CA VAL A 430 -5.28 -6.07 -7.30
C VAL A 430 -4.11 -6.40 -8.22
N PRO A 431 -4.34 -6.86 -9.45
CA PRO A 431 -3.28 -6.97 -10.46
C PRO A 431 -2.73 -5.60 -10.83
N VAL A 432 -1.40 -5.42 -10.73
CA VAL A 432 -0.70 -4.17 -11.01
C VAL A 432 0.39 -4.35 -12.06
N MET A 433 0.56 -3.36 -12.91
CA MET A 433 1.69 -3.24 -13.84
C MET A 433 2.70 -2.24 -13.32
N SER A 434 3.98 -2.44 -13.62
CA SER A 434 5.08 -1.57 -13.18
C SER A 434 5.19 -1.45 -11.66
N MET A 435 4.91 -2.53 -10.91
CA MET A 435 5.05 -2.60 -9.46
C MET A 435 6.38 -1.99 -8.99
N HIS A 436 6.37 -1.23 -7.90
CA HIS A 436 7.51 -0.48 -7.32
C HIS A 436 8.07 0.65 -8.20
N ALA A 437 7.46 0.95 -9.35
CA ALA A 437 7.88 2.11 -10.14
C ALA A 437 7.29 3.41 -9.57
N PRO A 438 7.88 4.58 -9.88
CA PRO A 438 7.31 5.88 -9.52
C PRO A 438 5.90 6.13 -10.08
N PHE A 439 5.48 5.33 -11.07
CA PHE A 439 4.16 5.41 -11.69
C PHE A 439 3.71 4.00 -12.08
N GLU A 440 2.78 3.47 -11.32
CA GLU A 440 2.21 2.13 -11.46
C GLU A 440 0.85 2.22 -12.15
N VAL A 441 0.32 1.10 -12.65
CA VAL A 441 -0.95 1.06 -13.38
C VAL A 441 -1.81 -0.12 -12.92
N VAL A 442 -3.08 0.16 -12.57
CA VAL A 442 -4.10 -0.83 -12.24
C VAL A 442 -5.35 -0.66 -13.11
N ALA A 443 -6.17 -1.69 -13.20
CA ALA A 443 -7.45 -1.61 -13.90
C ALA A 443 -8.59 -1.26 -12.93
N LYS A 444 -9.46 -0.32 -13.31
CA LYS A 444 -10.63 0.08 -12.52
C LYS A 444 -11.51 -1.09 -12.14
N PHE A 445 -11.71 -2.02 -13.09
CA PHE A 445 -12.50 -3.21 -12.87
C PHE A 445 -11.94 -4.08 -11.74
N ASP A 446 -10.61 -4.30 -11.74
CA ASP A 446 -9.96 -5.18 -10.77
C ASP A 446 -9.96 -4.55 -9.37
N CYS A 447 -9.76 -3.22 -9.27
CA CYS A 447 -9.90 -2.48 -8.02
C CYS A 447 -11.30 -2.63 -7.42
N PHE A 448 -12.34 -2.45 -8.23
CA PHE A 448 -13.73 -2.57 -7.79
C PHE A 448 -14.10 -4.01 -7.40
N MET A 449 -13.62 -5.02 -8.13
CA MET A 449 -13.85 -6.41 -7.78
C MET A 449 -13.12 -6.83 -6.49
N THR A 450 -11.95 -6.26 -6.22
CA THR A 450 -11.23 -6.49 -4.95
C THR A 450 -12.03 -5.93 -3.77
N TYR A 451 -12.54 -4.69 -3.87
CA TYR A 451 -13.45 -4.13 -2.87
C TYR A 451 -14.69 -5.04 -2.63
N LEU A 452 -15.35 -5.46 -3.70
CA LEU A 452 -16.52 -6.35 -3.58
C LEU A 452 -16.15 -7.71 -2.98
N GLY A 453 -14.96 -8.23 -3.28
CA GLY A 453 -14.46 -9.48 -2.73
C GLY A 453 -14.23 -9.41 -1.22
N VAL A 454 -13.62 -8.35 -0.73
CA VAL A 454 -13.43 -8.12 0.71
C VAL A 454 -14.76 -7.89 1.41
N LEU A 455 -15.65 -7.08 0.82
CA LEU A 455 -16.99 -6.84 1.37
C LEU A 455 -17.80 -8.13 1.46
N ALA A 456 -17.72 -9.00 0.45
CA ALA A 456 -18.38 -10.32 0.45
C ALA A 456 -17.82 -11.22 1.57
N ALA A 457 -16.52 -11.20 1.80
CA ALA A 457 -15.89 -11.96 2.89
C ALA A 457 -16.34 -11.47 4.27
N TYR A 458 -16.44 -10.17 4.50
CA TYR A 458 -16.95 -9.63 5.77
C TYR A 458 -18.43 -9.94 6.03
N LYS A 459 -19.23 -10.11 4.98
CA LYS A 459 -20.68 -10.41 5.08
C LYS A 459 -21.00 -11.91 5.14
N ALA A 460 -19.99 -12.79 4.95
CA ALA A 460 -20.19 -14.25 4.86
C ALA A 460 -20.35 -14.99 6.25
#